data_57e30bd10b530f57104d3e6fd5773c11
#
_entry.id   57e30bd10b530f57104d3e6fd5773c11
#
_cell.length_a   1.000
_cell.length_b   1.000
_cell.length_c   1.000
_cell.angle_alpha   90.00
_cell.angle_beta   90.00
_cell.angle_gamma   90.00
#
_symmetry.space_group_name_H-M   'P 1'
#
loop_
_entity.id
_entity.type
_entity.pdbx_description
1 polymer ?
#
loop_
_entity_poly.entity_id
_entity_poly.type
_entity_poly.pdbx_seq_one_letter_code
_entity_poly.pdbx_strand_id
1 'polypeptide(L)'
;MRMEHYVNFKEELQQRTAYAEEVIRKWLPLEEGFALTMAQAMNYSMCAGGKRLRPILLLETFRLFGGEGEVAEPFMAGIEMIHTHSLIHDDLPAIDNDDYRRGRLTTHKVYGEAMGVLSGVSLLNYAYETMLRAFSMTEDSTRVIRALQIMADRTGIYGMLGGQSVDVENDGKPIDKATLDYIYEHK
;
A
#
# COMPACT_ATOMS: atom_id res chain seq x y z
N MET A 1 -2.68 -20.54 39.45
CA MET A 1 -3.88 -20.21 38.64
C MET A 1 -3.40 -19.29 37.54
N ARG A 2 -3.14 -19.82 36.30
CA ARG A 2 -2.80 -18.98 35.15
C ARG A 2 -4.08 -18.25 34.74
N MET A 3 -4.11 -16.93 34.91
CA MET A 3 -5.14 -16.13 34.25
C MET A 3 -4.87 -16.22 32.73
N GLU A 4 -5.72 -16.95 32.01
CA GLU A 4 -5.77 -16.90 30.57
C GLU A 4 -6.23 -15.49 30.22
N HIS A 5 -5.32 -14.67 29.72
CA HIS A 5 -5.69 -13.39 29.09
C HIS A 5 -6.46 -13.74 27.83
N TYR A 6 -7.78 -13.71 27.91
CA TYR A 6 -8.63 -13.70 26.71
C TYR A 6 -8.33 -12.43 25.93
N VAL A 7 -7.55 -12.58 24.88
CA VAL A 7 -7.30 -11.48 23.94
C VAL A 7 -8.58 -11.21 23.18
N ASN A 8 -9.16 -10.03 23.37
CA ASN A 8 -10.28 -9.60 22.55
C ASN A 8 -9.75 -9.21 21.17
N PHE A 9 -9.84 -10.12 20.22
CA PHE A 9 -9.33 -9.94 18.85
C PHE A 9 -9.82 -8.62 18.21
N LYS A 10 -11.05 -8.22 18.46
CA LYS A 10 -11.61 -6.98 17.88
C LYS A 10 -10.90 -5.74 18.44
N GLU A 11 -10.66 -5.69 19.72
CA GLU A 11 -9.96 -4.58 20.39
C GLU A 11 -8.50 -4.52 19.96
N GLU A 12 -7.82 -5.65 19.91
CA GLU A 12 -6.45 -5.76 19.42
C GLU A 12 -6.33 -5.29 17.96
N LEU A 13 -7.24 -5.75 17.09
CA LEU A 13 -7.23 -5.33 15.70
C LEU A 13 -7.49 -3.81 15.55
N GLN A 14 -8.36 -3.24 16.36
CA GLN A 14 -8.60 -1.79 16.38
C GLN A 14 -7.36 -1.01 16.80
N GLN A 15 -6.67 -1.44 17.85
CA GLN A 15 -5.44 -0.80 18.32
C GLN A 15 -4.33 -0.86 17.25
N ARG A 16 -4.15 -2.04 16.63
CA ARG A 16 -3.16 -2.22 15.55
C ARG A 16 -3.49 -1.40 14.32
N THR A 17 -4.79 -1.28 13.98
CA THR A 17 -5.23 -0.42 12.89
C THR A 17 -4.96 1.06 13.19
N ALA A 18 -5.24 1.51 14.42
CA ALA A 18 -4.96 2.88 14.84
C ALA A 18 -3.46 3.20 14.77
N TYR A 19 -2.61 2.30 15.25
CA TYR A 19 -1.15 2.46 15.14
C TYR A 19 -0.68 2.49 13.68
N ALA A 20 -1.20 1.61 12.83
CA ALA A 20 -0.87 1.62 11.40
C ALA A 20 -1.28 2.94 10.72
N GLU A 21 -2.45 3.49 11.07
CA GLU A 21 -2.89 4.80 10.57
C GLU A 21 -1.97 5.93 11.03
N GLU A 22 -1.52 5.92 12.29
CA GLU A 22 -0.55 6.88 12.81
C GLU A 22 0.77 6.83 12.06
N VAL A 23 1.33 5.62 11.89
CA VAL A 23 2.55 5.40 11.11
C VAL A 23 2.39 5.89 9.67
N ILE A 24 1.30 5.51 8.99
CA ILE A 24 1.05 5.96 7.61
C ILE A 24 1.05 7.49 7.56
N ARG A 25 0.33 8.16 8.45
CA ARG A 25 0.24 9.65 8.48
C ARG A 25 1.59 10.31 8.71
N LYS A 26 2.45 9.73 9.55
CA LYS A 26 3.81 10.22 9.81
C LYS A 26 4.67 10.30 8.53
N TRP A 27 4.41 9.41 7.57
CA TRP A 27 5.19 9.27 6.35
C TRP A 27 4.52 9.86 5.10
N LEU A 28 3.36 10.52 5.21
CA LEU A 28 2.71 11.18 4.08
C LEU A 28 3.49 12.43 3.62
N PRO A 29 3.41 12.79 2.31
CA PRO A 29 4.02 14.03 1.84
C PRO A 29 3.33 15.25 2.43
N LEU A 30 4.10 16.30 2.68
CA LEU A 30 3.57 17.59 3.12
C LEU A 30 2.79 18.25 1.98
N GLU A 31 1.63 18.84 2.35
CA GLU A 31 0.77 19.56 1.40
C GLU A 31 1.23 21.01 1.28
N GLU A 32 2.32 21.25 0.55
CA GLU A 32 2.92 22.57 0.40
C GLU A 32 3.62 22.74 -0.96
N GLY A 33 4.03 23.96 -1.26
CA GLY A 33 4.82 24.31 -2.45
C GLY A 33 4.05 24.20 -3.77
N PHE A 34 4.78 24.14 -4.88
CA PHE A 34 4.20 24.07 -6.22
C PHE A 34 3.48 22.76 -6.53
N ALA A 35 3.85 21.67 -5.85
CA ALA A 35 3.23 20.36 -6.01
C ALA A 35 2.08 20.11 -5.01
N LEU A 36 1.52 21.13 -4.41
CA LEU A 36 0.45 21.05 -3.39
C LEU A 36 -0.69 20.14 -3.83
N THR A 37 -1.25 20.35 -5.02
CA THR A 37 -2.39 19.55 -5.52
C THR A 37 -2.04 18.07 -5.67
N MET A 38 -0.79 17.75 -6.04
CA MET A 38 -0.30 16.38 -6.12
C MET A 38 -0.26 15.74 -4.73
N ALA A 39 0.33 16.41 -3.75
CA ALA A 39 0.38 15.93 -2.37
C ALA A 39 -1.04 15.73 -1.79
N GLN A 40 -1.95 16.67 -2.07
CA GLN A 40 -3.36 16.57 -1.67
C GLN A 40 -4.05 15.37 -2.30
N ALA A 41 -3.86 15.09 -3.60
CA ALA A 41 -4.45 13.94 -4.28
C ALA A 41 -3.91 12.62 -3.73
N MET A 42 -2.60 12.52 -3.44
CA MET A 42 -1.97 11.38 -2.78
C MET A 42 -2.57 11.15 -1.39
N ASN A 43 -2.59 12.20 -0.55
CA ASN A 43 -3.09 12.12 0.83
C ASN A 43 -4.60 11.86 0.88
N TYR A 44 -5.37 12.38 -0.06
CA TYR A 44 -6.79 12.12 -0.19
C TYR A 44 -7.08 10.62 -0.26
N SER A 45 -6.35 9.89 -1.11
CA SER A 45 -6.52 8.45 -1.26
C SER A 45 -5.95 7.67 -0.08
N MET A 46 -4.78 8.05 0.41
CA MET A 46 -4.16 7.41 1.59
C MET A 46 -5.03 7.54 2.84
N CYS A 47 -5.71 8.69 3.02
CA CYS A 47 -6.58 8.96 4.16
C CYS A 47 -8.04 8.52 3.95
N ALA A 48 -8.35 7.77 2.89
CA ALA A 48 -9.70 7.25 2.66
C ALA A 48 -10.12 6.11 3.61
N GLY A 49 -9.28 5.77 4.58
CA GLY A 49 -9.51 4.67 5.53
C GLY A 49 -9.15 3.30 4.95
N GLY A 50 -9.59 2.25 5.64
CA GLY A 50 -9.35 0.86 5.26
C GLY A 50 -9.01 -0.02 6.46
N LYS A 51 -8.85 -1.33 6.23
CA LYS A 51 -8.53 -2.30 7.28
C LYS A 51 -7.05 -2.30 7.67
N ARG A 52 -6.19 -1.69 6.88
CA ARG A 52 -4.73 -1.62 7.07
C ARG A 52 -4.07 -2.98 7.36
N LEU A 53 -4.60 -4.06 6.79
CA LEU A 53 -4.09 -5.41 7.06
C LEU A 53 -2.64 -5.59 6.59
N ARG A 54 -2.25 -4.99 5.45
CA ARG A 54 -0.89 -5.12 4.91
C ARG A 54 0.18 -4.57 5.86
N PRO A 55 0.11 -3.31 6.33
CA PRO A 55 1.06 -2.78 7.31
C PRO A 55 0.99 -3.51 8.66
N ILE A 56 -0.18 -3.96 9.11
CA ILE A 56 -0.32 -4.75 10.34
C ILE A 56 0.42 -6.08 10.20
N LEU A 57 0.17 -6.85 9.14
CA LEU A 57 0.82 -8.13 8.91
C LEU A 57 2.35 -7.98 8.77
N LEU A 58 2.81 -6.92 8.10
CA LEU A 58 4.23 -6.60 7.99
C LEU A 58 4.86 -6.40 9.38
N LEU A 59 4.25 -5.55 10.20
CA LEU A 59 4.74 -5.26 11.56
C LEU A 59 4.74 -6.50 12.45
N GLU A 60 3.64 -7.27 12.43
CA GLU A 60 3.54 -8.48 13.27
C GLU A 60 4.54 -9.55 12.83
N THR A 61 4.77 -9.69 11.53
CA THR A 61 5.82 -10.58 11.01
C THR A 61 7.20 -10.11 11.45
N PHE A 62 7.48 -8.81 11.34
CA PHE A 62 8.75 -8.22 11.81
C PHE A 62 8.99 -8.53 13.29
N ARG A 63 7.99 -8.33 14.15
CA ARG A 63 8.06 -8.63 15.59
C ARG A 63 8.20 -10.13 15.88
N LEU A 64 7.49 -10.96 15.14
CA LEU A 64 7.55 -12.43 15.27
C LEU A 64 8.97 -12.98 15.07
N PHE A 65 9.74 -12.36 14.16
CA PHE A 65 11.14 -12.70 13.90
C PHE A 65 12.15 -11.90 14.75
N GLY A 66 11.71 -11.31 15.85
CA GLY A 66 12.57 -10.60 16.82
C GLY A 66 12.98 -9.21 16.35
N GLY A 67 12.26 -8.60 15.41
CA GLY A 67 12.50 -7.22 15.02
C GLY A 67 12.02 -6.25 16.10
N GLU A 68 12.81 -5.22 16.35
CA GLU A 68 12.56 -4.19 17.36
C GLU A 68 12.76 -2.78 16.77
N GLY A 69 12.18 -1.77 17.43
CA GLY A 69 12.28 -0.37 17.02
C GLY A 69 11.40 -0.01 15.81
N GLU A 70 11.69 1.13 15.21
CA GLU A 70 10.84 1.78 14.21
C GLU A 70 11.25 1.50 12.75
N VAL A 71 12.29 0.68 12.51
CA VAL A 71 12.83 0.43 11.15
C VAL A 71 11.81 -0.19 10.20
N ALA A 72 10.75 -0.83 10.71
CA ALA A 72 9.65 -1.36 9.92
C ALA A 72 8.64 -0.30 9.47
N GLU A 73 8.56 0.86 10.13
CA GLU A 73 7.56 1.89 9.84
C GLU A 73 7.59 2.42 8.40
N PRO A 74 8.77 2.77 7.82
CA PRO A 74 8.83 3.17 6.42
C PRO A 74 8.29 2.10 5.47
N PHE A 75 8.48 0.81 5.79
CA PHE A 75 7.94 -0.30 5.00
C PHE A 75 6.44 -0.47 5.20
N MET A 76 5.92 -0.23 6.42
CA MET A 76 4.47 -0.22 6.69
C MET A 76 3.77 0.86 5.86
N ALA A 77 4.33 2.07 5.82
CA ALA A 77 3.80 3.15 5.00
C ALA A 77 3.96 2.85 3.50
N GLY A 78 5.13 2.37 3.08
CA GLY A 78 5.44 2.05 1.69
C GLY A 78 4.52 0.97 1.10
N ILE A 79 4.26 -0.12 1.82
CA ILE A 79 3.36 -1.18 1.33
C ILE A 79 1.92 -0.68 1.16
N GLU A 80 1.45 0.21 2.05
CA GLU A 80 0.12 0.80 1.91
C GLU A 80 0.06 1.86 0.82
N MET A 81 1.16 2.61 0.56
CA MET A 81 1.28 3.52 -0.58
C MET A 81 1.23 2.76 -1.90
N ILE A 82 1.95 1.63 -2.03
CA ILE A 82 1.91 0.75 -3.20
C ILE A 82 0.50 0.20 -3.41
N HIS A 83 -0.15 -0.26 -2.35
CA HIS A 83 -1.53 -0.70 -2.43
C HIS A 83 -2.48 0.43 -2.87
N THR A 84 -2.33 1.63 -2.31
CA THR A 84 -3.20 2.77 -2.66
C THR A 84 -2.95 3.25 -4.09
N HIS A 85 -1.68 3.24 -4.55
CA HIS A 85 -1.32 3.45 -5.96
C HIS A 85 -2.13 2.54 -6.88
N SER A 86 -2.15 1.22 -6.61
CA SER A 86 -2.90 0.28 -7.45
C SER A 86 -4.40 0.59 -7.48
N LEU A 87 -4.99 0.96 -6.33
CA LEU A 87 -6.40 1.32 -6.26
C LEU A 87 -6.73 2.60 -7.04
N ILE A 88 -5.85 3.63 -6.98
CA ILE A 88 -6.05 4.86 -7.76
C ILE A 88 -6.07 4.56 -9.25
N HIS A 89 -5.18 3.68 -9.72
CA HIS A 89 -5.09 3.33 -11.14
C HIS A 89 -6.23 2.41 -11.57
N ASP A 90 -6.63 1.44 -10.73
CA ASP A 90 -7.80 0.59 -11.00
C ASP A 90 -9.07 1.44 -11.22
N ASP A 91 -9.26 2.49 -10.40
CA ASP A 91 -10.44 3.36 -10.46
C ASP A 91 -10.49 4.25 -11.72
N LEU A 92 -9.40 4.40 -12.48
CA LEU A 92 -9.36 5.26 -13.67
C LEU A 92 -10.35 4.81 -14.76
N PRO A 93 -10.87 5.75 -15.58
CA PRO A 93 -11.76 5.42 -16.70
C PRO A 93 -11.19 4.42 -17.70
N ALA A 94 -9.87 4.29 -17.76
CA ALA A 94 -9.19 3.35 -18.66
C ALA A 94 -9.17 1.90 -18.12
N ILE A 95 -9.56 1.67 -16.87
CA ILE A 95 -9.58 0.36 -16.19
C ILE A 95 -11.00 0.10 -15.69
N ASP A 96 -11.29 0.23 -14.40
CA ASP A 96 -12.60 -0.13 -13.83
C ASP A 96 -13.64 1.00 -13.97
N ASN A 97 -13.21 2.26 -14.17
CA ASN A 97 -14.05 3.46 -14.26
C ASN A 97 -14.97 3.64 -13.04
N ASP A 98 -14.46 3.43 -11.85
CA ASP A 98 -15.21 3.53 -10.60
C ASP A 98 -15.37 4.99 -10.15
N ASP A 99 -16.60 5.40 -9.86
CA ASP A 99 -16.89 6.72 -9.32
C ASP A 99 -16.64 6.82 -7.81
N TYR A 100 -16.75 5.70 -7.08
CA TYR A 100 -16.67 5.67 -5.62
C TYR A 100 -15.77 4.54 -5.12
N ARG A 101 -14.97 4.84 -4.12
CA ARG A 101 -14.18 3.86 -3.35
C ARG A 101 -14.29 4.13 -1.85
N ARG A 102 -14.63 3.11 -1.07
CA ARG A 102 -14.81 3.23 0.40
C ARG A 102 -15.80 4.34 0.80
N GLY A 103 -16.85 4.55 -0.01
CA GLY A 103 -17.89 5.54 0.22
C GLY A 103 -17.49 6.99 -0.10
N ARG A 104 -16.33 7.22 -0.72
CA ARG A 104 -15.86 8.54 -1.18
C ARG A 104 -15.68 8.53 -2.70
N LEU A 105 -15.78 9.69 -3.34
CA LEU A 105 -15.40 9.82 -4.75
C LEU A 105 -13.95 9.38 -4.97
N THR A 106 -13.68 8.75 -6.09
CA THR A 106 -12.34 8.32 -6.48
C THR A 106 -11.45 9.53 -6.82
N THR A 107 -10.14 9.33 -6.79
CA THR A 107 -9.18 10.43 -6.98
C THR A 107 -9.38 11.13 -8.31
N HIS A 108 -9.63 10.40 -9.39
CA HIS A 108 -9.86 11.01 -10.71
C HIS A 108 -11.17 11.81 -10.78
N LYS A 109 -12.18 11.47 -9.98
CA LYS A 109 -13.42 12.26 -9.89
C LYS A 109 -13.24 13.57 -9.13
N VAL A 110 -12.34 13.61 -8.16
CA VAL A 110 -12.09 14.81 -7.33
C VAL A 110 -11.07 15.75 -8.00
N TYR A 111 -9.99 15.19 -8.56
CA TYR A 111 -8.83 15.95 -9.04
C TYR A 111 -8.65 15.90 -10.56
N GLY A 112 -9.49 15.14 -11.27
CA GLY A 112 -9.39 14.92 -12.73
C GLY A 112 -8.48 13.73 -13.08
N GLU A 113 -8.67 13.17 -14.28
CA GLU A 113 -7.98 11.95 -14.73
C GLU A 113 -6.45 12.10 -14.77
N ALA A 114 -5.94 13.21 -15.30
CA ALA A 114 -4.51 13.47 -15.36
C ALA A 114 -3.87 13.44 -13.96
N MET A 115 -4.54 14.03 -12.97
CA MET A 115 -4.07 14.02 -11.60
C MET A 115 -4.24 12.63 -10.96
N GLY A 116 -5.26 11.87 -11.34
CA GLY A 116 -5.41 10.46 -10.93
C GLY A 116 -4.20 9.63 -11.38
N VAL A 117 -3.82 9.71 -12.67
CA VAL A 117 -2.62 9.02 -13.19
C VAL A 117 -1.36 9.47 -12.44
N LEU A 118 -1.12 10.78 -12.36
CA LEU A 118 0.09 11.33 -11.77
C LEU A 118 0.21 11.03 -10.27
N SER A 119 -0.89 11.13 -9.51
CA SER A 119 -0.85 10.85 -8.06
C SER A 119 -0.62 9.36 -7.78
N GLY A 120 -1.16 8.46 -8.60
CA GLY A 120 -0.88 7.04 -8.51
C GLY A 120 0.62 6.74 -8.73
N VAL A 121 1.21 7.23 -9.83
CA VAL A 121 2.65 7.08 -10.10
C VAL A 121 3.50 7.70 -9.00
N SER A 122 3.12 8.90 -8.52
CA SER A 122 3.84 9.59 -7.46
C SER A 122 3.81 8.81 -6.15
N LEU A 123 2.68 8.18 -5.79
CA LEU A 123 2.60 7.30 -4.62
C LEU A 123 3.53 6.09 -4.74
N LEU A 124 3.57 5.46 -5.91
CA LEU A 124 4.48 4.34 -6.14
C LEU A 124 5.94 4.75 -5.94
N ASN A 125 6.36 5.88 -6.54
CA ASN A 125 7.73 6.38 -6.37
C ASN A 125 7.99 6.78 -4.90
N TYR A 126 7.07 7.51 -4.29
CA TYR A 126 7.20 7.98 -2.91
C TYR A 126 7.23 6.84 -1.89
N ALA A 127 6.61 5.70 -2.19
CA ALA A 127 6.74 4.49 -1.39
C ALA A 127 8.22 4.04 -1.29
N TYR A 128 8.94 4.01 -2.43
CA TYR A 128 10.36 3.66 -2.42
C TYR A 128 11.22 4.72 -1.75
N GLU A 129 10.95 6.01 -1.98
CA GLU A 129 11.62 7.10 -1.26
C GLU A 129 11.45 6.96 0.26
N THR A 130 10.24 6.60 0.70
CA THR A 130 9.92 6.38 2.11
C THR A 130 10.67 5.18 2.67
N MET A 131 10.62 4.04 2.00
CA MET A 131 11.30 2.82 2.44
C MET A 131 12.84 2.98 2.47
N LEU A 132 13.43 3.76 1.57
CA LEU A 132 14.86 4.07 1.57
C LEU A 132 15.30 4.79 2.86
N ARG A 133 14.42 5.51 3.54
CA ARG A 133 14.74 6.17 4.82
C ARG A 133 15.08 5.18 5.93
N ALA A 134 14.68 3.90 5.80
CA ALA A 134 15.06 2.86 6.74
C ALA A 134 16.58 2.66 6.87
N PHE A 135 17.36 3.02 5.84
CA PHE A 135 18.82 2.96 5.91
C PHE A 135 19.44 3.84 7.01
N SER A 136 18.80 4.95 7.35
CA SER A 136 19.24 5.82 8.44
C SER A 136 18.75 5.37 9.83
N MET A 137 17.92 4.32 9.89
CA MET A 137 17.26 3.85 11.12
C MET A 137 17.87 2.55 11.68
N THR A 138 18.83 1.97 10.98
CA THR A 138 19.50 0.73 11.37
C THR A 138 20.92 0.65 10.85
N GLU A 139 21.78 -0.07 11.56
CA GLU A 139 23.13 -0.43 11.10
C GLU A 139 23.11 -1.67 10.17
N ASP A 140 22.04 -2.48 10.20
CA ASP A 140 21.87 -3.66 9.35
C ASP A 140 21.25 -3.29 8.00
N SER A 141 22.05 -2.67 7.14
CA SER A 141 21.62 -2.31 5.79
C SER A 141 21.31 -3.53 4.90
N THR A 142 21.85 -4.71 5.21
CA THR A 142 21.64 -5.94 4.42
C THR A 142 20.17 -6.35 4.44
N ARG A 143 19.53 -6.30 5.62
CA ARG A 143 18.09 -6.60 5.74
C ARG A 143 17.23 -5.57 5.04
N VAL A 144 17.59 -4.29 5.12
CA VAL A 144 16.87 -3.21 4.41
C VAL A 144 16.96 -3.40 2.89
N ILE A 145 18.16 -3.71 2.36
CA ILE A 145 18.35 -4.02 0.94
C ILE A 145 17.45 -5.19 0.52
N ARG A 146 17.47 -6.28 1.29
CA ARG A 146 16.67 -7.47 0.95
C ARG A 146 15.17 -7.19 0.98
N ALA A 147 14.69 -6.42 1.96
CA ALA A 147 13.30 -6.01 2.04
C ALA A 147 12.88 -5.15 0.84
N LEU A 148 13.72 -4.17 0.45
CA LEU A 148 13.50 -3.34 -0.75
C LEU A 148 13.46 -4.16 -2.04
N GLN A 149 14.37 -5.14 -2.21
CA GLN A 149 14.35 -6.03 -3.36
C GLN A 149 13.01 -6.80 -3.45
N ILE A 150 12.57 -7.38 -2.33
CA ILE A 150 11.28 -8.10 -2.28
C ILE A 150 10.12 -7.16 -2.64
N MET A 151 10.10 -5.94 -2.09
CA MET A 151 9.06 -4.96 -2.41
C MET A 151 9.07 -4.60 -3.89
N ALA A 152 10.24 -4.38 -4.49
CA ALA A 152 10.37 -4.06 -5.91
C ALA A 152 9.92 -5.23 -6.81
N ASP A 153 10.39 -6.44 -6.52
CA ASP A 153 10.05 -7.63 -7.30
C ASP A 153 8.55 -7.92 -7.24
N ARG A 154 7.94 -7.84 -6.04
CA ARG A 154 6.52 -8.13 -5.84
C ARG A 154 5.58 -7.03 -6.32
N THR A 155 6.06 -5.82 -6.50
CA THR A 155 5.28 -4.73 -7.11
C THR A 155 5.38 -4.74 -8.65
N GLY A 156 6.50 -5.20 -9.20
CA GLY A 156 6.85 -5.09 -10.61
C GLY A 156 6.09 -6.03 -11.56
N ILE A 157 6.69 -6.19 -12.76
CA ILE A 157 6.11 -6.99 -13.85
C ILE A 157 5.96 -8.47 -13.50
N TYR A 158 6.78 -8.99 -12.58
CA TYR A 158 6.68 -10.37 -12.08
C TYR A 158 5.91 -10.46 -10.74
N GLY A 159 5.15 -9.44 -10.42
CA GLY A 159 4.31 -9.33 -9.23
C GLY A 159 3.00 -8.62 -9.55
N MET A 160 2.61 -7.68 -8.69
CA MET A 160 1.30 -7.02 -8.72
C MET A 160 0.95 -6.40 -10.09
N LEU A 161 1.88 -5.66 -10.72
CA LEU A 161 1.63 -5.03 -12.02
C LEU A 161 1.47 -6.07 -13.13
N GLY A 162 2.21 -7.18 -13.09
CA GLY A 162 2.03 -8.29 -14.03
C GLY A 162 0.70 -8.99 -13.84
N GLY A 163 0.28 -9.25 -12.60
CA GLY A 163 -1.04 -9.81 -12.29
C GLY A 163 -2.17 -8.92 -12.79
N GLN A 164 -2.05 -7.62 -12.55
CA GLN A 164 -3.02 -6.63 -13.03
C GLN A 164 -3.11 -6.58 -14.56
N SER A 165 -1.98 -6.65 -15.28
CA SER A 165 -2.00 -6.63 -16.74
C SER A 165 -2.75 -7.83 -17.32
N VAL A 166 -2.52 -9.03 -16.75
CA VAL A 166 -3.21 -10.25 -17.18
C VAL A 166 -4.71 -10.19 -16.86
N ASP A 167 -5.09 -9.61 -15.73
CA ASP A 167 -6.49 -9.41 -15.36
C ASP A 167 -7.19 -8.49 -16.36
N VAL A 168 -6.63 -7.32 -16.66
CA VAL A 168 -7.16 -6.35 -17.63
C VAL A 168 -7.25 -6.94 -19.04
N GLU A 169 -6.22 -7.68 -19.50
CA GLU A 169 -6.23 -8.31 -20.82
C GLU A 169 -7.34 -9.36 -20.98
N ASN A 170 -7.80 -9.93 -19.88
CA ASN A 170 -8.79 -11.01 -19.86
C ASN A 170 -10.17 -10.58 -19.36
N ASP A 171 -10.38 -9.28 -19.11
CA ASP A 171 -11.66 -8.79 -18.64
C ASP A 171 -12.78 -9.17 -19.62
N GLY A 172 -13.88 -9.70 -19.06
CA GLY A 172 -15.05 -10.17 -19.83
C GLY A 172 -14.80 -11.44 -20.69
N LYS A 173 -13.63 -12.10 -20.59
CA LYS A 173 -13.30 -13.30 -21.35
C LYS A 173 -13.29 -14.56 -20.47
N PRO A 174 -13.65 -15.74 -21.03
CA PRO A 174 -13.37 -17.01 -20.37
C PRO A 174 -11.86 -17.20 -20.21
N ILE A 175 -11.42 -17.53 -18.99
CA ILE A 175 -10.01 -17.83 -18.69
C ILE A 175 -9.84 -19.26 -18.22
N ASP A 176 -8.68 -19.84 -18.44
CA ASP A 176 -8.33 -21.13 -17.89
C ASP A 176 -7.85 -21.02 -16.43
N LYS A 177 -7.69 -22.20 -15.80
CA LYS A 177 -7.25 -22.24 -14.39
C LYS A 177 -5.87 -21.66 -14.19
N ALA A 178 -4.94 -21.86 -15.12
CA ALA A 178 -3.57 -21.37 -14.99
C ALA A 178 -3.52 -19.83 -15.01
N THR A 179 -4.29 -19.22 -15.89
CA THR A 179 -4.46 -17.75 -15.95
C THR A 179 -5.08 -17.20 -14.66
N LEU A 180 -6.13 -17.88 -14.17
CA LEU A 180 -6.78 -17.48 -12.92
C LEU A 180 -5.82 -17.58 -11.72
N ASP A 181 -5.10 -18.69 -11.59
CA ASP A 181 -4.12 -18.91 -10.54
C ASP A 181 -3.03 -17.83 -10.60
N TYR A 182 -2.52 -17.49 -11.80
CA TYR A 182 -1.54 -16.43 -11.98
C TYR A 182 -2.05 -15.07 -11.48
N ILE A 183 -3.29 -14.69 -11.84
CA ILE A 183 -3.90 -13.43 -11.37
C ILE A 183 -3.97 -13.42 -9.84
N TYR A 184 -4.47 -14.49 -9.21
CA TYR A 184 -4.62 -14.55 -7.75
C TYR A 184 -3.28 -14.55 -6.99
N GLU A 185 -2.24 -15.12 -7.58
CA GLU A 185 -0.92 -15.14 -6.94
C GLU A 185 -0.18 -13.80 -7.04
N HIS A 186 -0.51 -12.96 -8.03
CA HIS A 186 0.26 -11.76 -8.33
C HIS A 186 -0.52 -10.46 -8.10
N LYS A 187 -1.81 -10.42 -8.42
CA LYS A 187 -2.66 -9.25 -8.17
C LYS A 187 -3.13 -9.24 -6.70
#